data_ee64d9c42b7a985d093ce93be2a7c406
#
_entry.id   ee64d9c42b7a985d093ce93be2a7c406
#
_cell.length_a   1.000
_cell.length_b   1.000
_cell.length_c   1.000
_cell.angle_alpha   90.00
_cell.angle_beta   90.00
_cell.angle_gamma   90.00
#
_symmetry.space_group_name_H-M   'P 1'
#
loop_
_entity.id
_entity.type
_entity.pdbx_description
1 polymer ?
#
loop_
_entity_poly.entity_id
_entity_poly.type
_entity_poly.pdbx_seq_one_letter_code
_entity_poly.pdbx_strand_id
1 'polypeptide(L)'
;MIEPGIVLRDSVTKTEAEDAGRVLVTGSHGGLYAANLAARARFRAAIFNDAGIGKARAGIAGLAYLEGLGMAAATVGFESARIGDAGDAWARGTISHVNGLAADLGCAPGQDCAEAARHLRAARMPESEPPALEETAHLIASEPGAPRVWALDSASLVGPEHVGQIVLVGSHGAVLGGRPEAALKIDALAAVYNDAGIGIDEAGVSRLPALDARGIAAATVAAASARIGDGLSTYRDGVLSRVNATAAA
;
A
#
# COMPACT_ATOMS: atom_id res chain seq x y z
N MET A 1 -18.82 -12.56 8.81
CA MET A 1 -19.32 -12.69 7.43
C MET A 1 -19.28 -11.31 6.78
N ILE A 2 -18.81 -11.21 5.54
CA ILE A 2 -18.76 -9.92 4.81
C ILE A 2 -20.14 -9.63 4.26
N GLU A 3 -20.61 -8.40 4.46
CA GLU A 3 -21.95 -7.99 4.09
C GLU A 3 -22.09 -7.68 2.59
N PRO A 4 -23.28 -7.84 1.97
CA PRO A 4 -23.51 -7.43 0.59
C PRO A 4 -23.15 -5.96 0.35
N GLY A 5 -22.51 -5.67 -0.77
CA GLY A 5 -22.07 -4.31 -1.13
C GLY A 5 -20.70 -3.91 -0.57
N ILE A 6 -20.02 -4.80 0.15
CA ILE A 6 -18.65 -4.60 0.64
C ILE A 6 -17.75 -5.71 0.07
N VAL A 7 -16.52 -5.37 -0.28
CA VAL A 7 -15.52 -6.34 -0.76
C VAL A 7 -14.17 -6.10 -0.08
N LEU A 8 -13.48 -7.19 0.24
CA LEU A 8 -12.14 -7.18 0.83
C LEU A 8 -11.11 -7.57 -0.23
N ARG A 9 -10.05 -6.78 -0.39
CA ARG A 9 -8.92 -7.07 -1.28
C ARG A 9 -7.61 -6.71 -0.59
N ASP A 10 -6.72 -7.66 -0.41
CA ASP A 10 -5.41 -7.42 0.23
C ASP A 10 -4.58 -6.37 -0.51
N SER A 11 -4.83 -6.21 -1.81
CA SER A 11 -4.27 -5.14 -2.62
C SER A 11 -5.32 -4.59 -3.59
N VAL A 12 -5.33 -3.28 -3.77
CA VAL A 12 -6.16 -2.61 -4.79
C VAL A 12 -5.85 -3.09 -6.21
N THR A 13 -4.64 -3.62 -6.46
CA THR A 13 -4.26 -4.22 -7.75
C THR A 13 -4.89 -5.60 -8.00
N LYS A 14 -5.63 -6.15 -7.03
CA LYS A 14 -6.32 -7.44 -7.10
C LYS A 14 -7.84 -7.28 -7.19
N THR A 15 -8.32 -6.09 -7.52
CA THR A 15 -9.74 -5.83 -7.76
C THR A 15 -10.19 -6.41 -9.09
N GLU A 16 -11.45 -6.81 -9.16
CA GLU A 16 -12.09 -7.44 -10.31
C GLU A 16 -13.24 -6.54 -10.82
N ALA A 17 -13.67 -6.73 -12.06
CA ALA A 17 -14.73 -5.90 -12.66
C ALA A 17 -16.05 -5.98 -11.87
N GLU A 18 -16.35 -7.13 -11.28
CA GLU A 18 -17.54 -7.39 -10.47
C GLU A 18 -17.54 -6.65 -9.13
N ASP A 19 -16.40 -6.11 -8.71
CA ASP A 19 -16.27 -5.32 -7.48
C ASP A 19 -16.82 -3.90 -7.64
N ALA A 20 -17.01 -3.44 -8.87
CA ALA A 20 -17.51 -2.09 -9.15
C ALA A 20 -18.83 -1.78 -8.43
N GLY A 21 -18.97 -0.54 -7.96
CA GLY A 21 -20.13 -0.06 -7.22
C GLY A 21 -20.19 -0.49 -5.76
N ARG A 22 -19.24 -1.29 -5.27
CA ARG A 22 -19.15 -1.70 -3.87
C ARG A 22 -18.28 -0.75 -3.04
N VAL A 23 -18.27 -0.96 -1.73
CA VAL A 23 -17.29 -0.37 -0.81
C VAL A 23 -16.07 -1.30 -0.78
N LEU A 24 -14.89 -0.77 -1.07
CA LEU A 24 -13.64 -1.48 -0.96
C LEU A 24 -13.05 -1.33 0.44
N VAL A 25 -12.69 -2.43 1.09
CA VAL A 25 -11.74 -2.45 2.21
C VAL A 25 -10.48 -3.13 1.71
N THR A 26 -9.35 -2.43 1.76
CA THR A 26 -8.10 -2.95 1.19
C THR A 26 -6.93 -2.87 2.16
N GLY A 27 -6.03 -3.86 2.06
CA GLY A 27 -4.74 -3.83 2.73
C GLY A 27 -3.74 -2.83 2.13
N SER A 28 -4.03 -2.22 0.97
CA SER A 28 -3.18 -1.20 0.36
C SER A 28 -3.11 0.07 1.19
N HIS A 29 -1.98 0.79 1.09
CA HIS A 29 -1.85 2.13 1.67
C HIS A 29 -2.77 3.14 0.99
N GLY A 30 -3.18 4.19 1.72
CA GLY A 30 -4.03 5.27 1.22
C GLY A 30 -3.28 6.36 0.42
N GLY A 31 -2.20 6.00 -0.26
CA GLY A 31 -1.46 6.91 -1.14
C GLY A 31 -2.17 7.17 -2.46
N LEU A 32 -1.68 8.19 -3.20
CA LEU A 32 -2.34 8.74 -4.38
C LEU A 32 -2.62 7.69 -5.46
N TYR A 33 -1.62 6.85 -5.81
CA TYR A 33 -1.79 5.87 -6.87
C TYR A 33 -2.79 4.76 -6.50
N ALA A 34 -2.72 4.24 -5.27
CA ALA A 34 -3.67 3.24 -4.79
C ALA A 34 -5.12 3.80 -4.78
N ALA A 35 -5.29 5.06 -4.37
CA ALA A 35 -6.57 5.76 -4.43
C ALA A 35 -7.07 5.94 -5.88
N ASN A 36 -6.19 6.31 -6.81
CA ASN A 36 -6.53 6.41 -8.23
C ASN A 36 -6.99 5.07 -8.79
N LEU A 37 -6.32 3.96 -8.46
CA LEU A 37 -6.75 2.62 -8.88
C LEU A 37 -8.15 2.27 -8.36
N ALA A 38 -8.45 2.59 -7.08
CA ALA A 38 -9.79 2.38 -6.52
C ALA A 38 -10.86 3.19 -7.25
N ALA A 39 -10.58 4.45 -7.58
CA ALA A 39 -11.50 5.29 -8.34
C ALA A 39 -11.71 4.76 -9.76
N ARG A 40 -10.64 4.35 -10.46
CA ARG A 40 -10.71 3.76 -11.81
C ARG A 40 -11.44 2.42 -11.84
N ALA A 41 -11.34 1.63 -10.77
CA ALA A 41 -12.11 0.40 -10.61
C ALA A 41 -13.59 0.66 -10.25
N ARG A 42 -14.02 1.94 -10.20
CA ARG A 42 -15.41 2.35 -10.00
C ARG A 42 -16.01 1.90 -8.68
N PHE A 43 -15.22 1.89 -7.60
CA PHE A 43 -15.76 1.75 -6.25
C PHE A 43 -16.58 2.99 -5.85
N ARG A 44 -17.63 2.80 -5.03
CA ARG A 44 -18.38 3.93 -4.48
C ARG A 44 -17.66 4.60 -3.32
N ALA A 45 -16.88 3.84 -2.57
CA ALA A 45 -16.07 4.31 -1.45
C ALA A 45 -14.93 3.32 -1.18
N ALA A 46 -13.89 3.75 -0.45
CA ALA A 46 -12.78 2.88 -0.10
C ALA A 46 -12.21 3.16 1.29
N ILE A 47 -11.76 2.09 1.96
CA ILE A 47 -10.97 2.15 3.20
C ILE A 47 -9.62 1.51 2.92
N PHE A 48 -8.53 2.26 3.21
CA PHE A 48 -7.14 1.87 3.03
C PHE A 48 -6.44 1.71 4.38
N ASN A 49 -5.15 1.33 4.39
CA ASN A 49 -4.27 1.45 5.56
C ASN A 49 -3.50 2.78 5.48
N ASP A 50 -3.32 3.49 6.60
CA ASP A 50 -2.63 4.79 6.61
C ASP A 50 -1.09 4.68 6.48
N ALA A 51 -0.55 3.46 6.54
CA ALA A 51 0.87 3.16 6.35
C ALA A 51 1.80 4.04 7.20
N GLY A 52 1.42 4.32 8.46
CA GLY A 52 2.17 5.18 9.35
C GLY A 52 2.12 6.66 8.96
N ILE A 53 1.18 7.06 8.10
CA ILE A 53 1.04 8.41 7.51
C ILE A 53 2.25 8.77 6.64
N GLY A 54 3.46 8.63 7.18
CA GLY A 54 4.74 8.75 6.51
C GLY A 54 5.12 10.17 6.07
N LYS A 55 6.26 10.26 5.37
CA LYS A 55 6.80 11.51 4.83
C LYS A 55 5.79 12.22 3.94
N ALA A 56 5.60 13.52 4.16
CA ALA A 56 4.66 14.37 3.43
C ALA A 56 3.21 13.83 3.43
N ARG A 57 2.84 13.04 4.45
CA ARG A 57 1.52 12.40 4.58
C ARG A 57 1.16 11.50 3.38
N ALA A 58 2.17 10.89 2.74
CA ALA A 58 1.98 10.11 1.52
C ALA A 58 1.05 8.91 1.73
N GLY A 59 1.02 8.30 2.93
CA GLY A 59 0.16 7.16 3.24
C GLY A 59 -1.34 7.46 3.26
N ILE A 60 -1.73 8.73 3.33
CA ILE A 60 -3.14 9.18 3.34
C ILE A 60 -3.45 10.25 2.29
N ALA A 61 -2.50 10.54 1.38
CA ALA A 61 -2.68 11.58 0.36
C ALA A 61 -3.86 11.30 -0.59
N GLY A 62 -4.21 10.03 -0.76
CA GLY A 62 -5.35 9.60 -1.56
C GLY A 62 -6.70 10.07 -1.03
N LEU A 63 -6.85 10.38 0.27
CA LEU A 63 -8.14 10.82 0.84
C LEU A 63 -8.60 12.14 0.22
N ALA A 64 -7.73 13.15 0.18
CA ALA A 64 -8.04 14.45 -0.44
C ALA A 64 -8.23 14.32 -1.97
N TYR A 65 -7.45 13.45 -2.62
CA TYR A 65 -7.59 13.18 -4.03
C TYR A 65 -8.98 12.58 -4.36
N LEU A 66 -9.42 11.56 -3.60
CA LEU A 66 -10.72 10.94 -3.78
C LEU A 66 -11.87 11.89 -3.46
N GLU A 67 -11.71 12.76 -2.45
CA GLU A 67 -12.68 13.82 -2.16
C GLU A 67 -12.90 14.73 -3.37
N GLY A 68 -11.81 15.15 -4.03
CA GLY A 68 -11.87 15.95 -5.26
C GLY A 68 -12.58 15.25 -6.43
N LEU A 69 -12.63 13.90 -6.42
CA LEU A 69 -13.38 13.09 -7.39
C LEU A 69 -14.83 12.80 -6.96
N GLY A 70 -15.27 13.24 -5.78
CA GLY A 70 -16.58 12.91 -5.22
C GLY A 70 -16.69 11.52 -4.60
N MET A 71 -15.57 10.88 -4.24
CA MET A 71 -15.52 9.55 -3.66
C MET A 71 -15.25 9.61 -2.15
N ALA A 72 -16.13 9.03 -1.36
CA ALA A 72 -15.95 8.90 0.09
C ALA A 72 -14.81 7.92 0.40
N ALA A 73 -13.91 8.30 1.32
CA ALA A 73 -12.78 7.46 1.67
C ALA A 73 -12.30 7.66 3.12
N ALA A 74 -11.73 6.57 3.66
CA ALA A 74 -11.14 6.52 4.99
C ALA A 74 -9.85 5.70 4.99
N THR A 75 -9.11 5.76 6.10
CA THR A 75 -8.00 4.84 6.39
C THR A 75 -8.16 4.21 7.76
N VAL A 76 -7.70 2.96 7.91
CA VAL A 76 -7.42 2.34 9.21
C VAL A 76 -6.00 2.65 9.63
N GLY A 77 -5.77 2.76 10.94
CA GLY A 77 -4.44 3.01 11.50
C GLY A 77 -3.53 1.79 11.38
N PHE A 78 -2.28 2.01 10.99
CA PHE A 78 -1.24 0.98 10.87
C PHE A 78 -0.98 0.22 12.19
N GLU A 79 -1.29 0.84 13.33
CA GLU A 79 -1.19 0.20 14.65
C GLU A 79 -2.40 -0.68 14.99
N SER A 80 -3.50 -0.58 14.24
CA SER A 80 -4.73 -1.32 14.49
C SER A 80 -4.96 -2.49 13.54
N ALA A 81 -4.39 -2.43 12.32
CA ALA A 81 -4.54 -3.46 11.32
C ALA A 81 -3.26 -3.64 10.49
N ARG A 82 -2.97 -4.90 10.13
CA ARG A 82 -1.83 -5.22 9.27
C ARG A 82 -2.02 -4.64 7.88
N ILE A 83 -1.05 -3.85 7.42
CA ILE A 83 -0.97 -3.46 6.03
C ILE A 83 -0.79 -4.70 5.14
N GLY A 84 -1.43 -4.73 3.98
CA GLY A 84 -1.42 -5.89 3.08
C GLY A 84 -2.43 -6.99 3.42
N ASP A 85 -3.33 -6.76 4.40
CA ASP A 85 -4.31 -7.74 4.87
C ASP A 85 -5.69 -7.06 5.07
N ALA A 86 -6.58 -7.22 4.09
CA ALA A 86 -7.91 -6.65 4.14
C ALA A 86 -8.82 -7.34 5.16
N GLY A 87 -8.59 -8.64 5.40
CA GLY A 87 -9.32 -9.41 6.40
C GLY A 87 -9.04 -8.92 7.81
N ASP A 88 -7.79 -8.60 8.08
CA ASP A 88 -7.36 -8.03 9.35
C ASP A 88 -7.89 -6.60 9.54
N ALA A 89 -7.84 -5.77 8.49
CA ALA A 89 -8.45 -4.43 8.50
C ALA A 89 -9.96 -4.50 8.84
N TRP A 90 -10.68 -5.44 8.23
CA TRP A 90 -12.10 -5.68 8.52
C TRP A 90 -12.35 -6.13 9.96
N ALA A 91 -11.52 -7.02 10.49
CA ALA A 91 -11.77 -7.69 11.77
C ALA A 91 -11.42 -6.82 12.99
N ARG A 92 -10.38 -6.00 12.91
CA ARG A 92 -9.87 -5.23 14.06
C ARG A 92 -9.41 -3.81 13.73
N GLY A 93 -9.46 -3.42 12.44
CA GLY A 93 -9.01 -2.11 12.02
C GLY A 93 -9.84 -0.98 12.65
N THR A 94 -9.16 0.05 13.15
CA THR A 94 -9.76 1.27 13.68
C THR A 94 -9.50 2.40 12.71
N ILE A 95 -10.53 3.17 12.35
CA ILE A 95 -10.41 4.31 11.45
C ILE A 95 -9.47 5.36 12.03
N SER A 96 -8.46 5.76 11.27
CA SER A 96 -7.50 6.81 11.65
C SER A 96 -7.82 8.15 11.00
N HIS A 97 -8.24 8.15 9.74
CA HIS A 97 -8.58 9.36 8.99
C HIS A 97 -9.77 9.11 8.07
N VAL A 98 -10.53 10.18 7.82
CA VAL A 98 -11.66 10.22 6.89
C VAL A 98 -11.57 11.47 6.01
N ASN A 99 -12.09 11.43 4.77
CA ASN A 99 -12.34 12.65 4.02
C ASN A 99 -13.72 13.23 4.37
N GLY A 100 -14.03 14.45 3.91
CA GLY A 100 -15.28 15.14 4.25
C GLY A 100 -16.51 14.33 3.83
N LEU A 101 -16.48 13.69 2.67
CA LEU A 101 -17.60 12.88 2.17
C LEU A 101 -17.87 11.64 3.04
N ALA A 102 -16.83 11.03 3.58
CA ALA A 102 -17.00 9.93 4.53
C ALA A 102 -17.50 10.43 5.89
N ALA A 103 -17.02 11.60 6.34
CA ALA A 103 -17.51 12.23 7.57
C ALA A 103 -19.00 12.57 7.50
N ASP A 104 -19.48 13.10 6.37
CA ASP A 104 -20.91 13.40 6.13
C ASP A 104 -21.80 12.15 6.18
N LEU A 105 -21.22 10.97 5.95
CA LEU A 105 -21.90 9.68 6.07
C LEU A 105 -21.83 9.08 7.49
N GLY A 106 -21.23 9.80 8.44
CA GLY A 106 -21.10 9.36 9.84
C GLY A 106 -19.84 8.55 10.12
N CYS A 107 -18.85 8.51 9.22
CA CYS A 107 -17.55 7.92 9.51
C CYS A 107 -16.71 8.90 10.35
N ALA A 108 -15.99 8.38 11.33
CA ALA A 108 -15.11 9.18 12.19
C ALA A 108 -13.89 8.39 12.64
N PRO A 109 -12.75 9.06 12.93
CA PRO A 109 -11.62 8.41 13.59
C PRO A 109 -12.04 7.76 14.92
N GLY A 110 -11.50 6.59 15.19
CA GLY A 110 -11.81 5.77 16.36
C GLY A 110 -12.91 4.73 16.16
N GLN A 111 -13.67 4.78 15.05
CA GLN A 111 -14.66 3.75 14.72
C GLN A 111 -14.01 2.45 14.23
N ASP A 112 -14.72 1.34 14.38
CA ASP A 112 -14.34 0.07 13.76
C ASP A 112 -14.42 0.17 12.22
N CYS A 113 -13.48 -0.44 11.51
CA CYS A 113 -13.45 -0.48 10.05
C CYS A 113 -14.76 -1.05 9.48
N ALA A 114 -15.27 -2.14 10.06
CA ALA A 114 -16.52 -2.75 9.62
C ALA A 114 -17.73 -1.83 9.79
N GLU A 115 -17.78 -1.02 10.86
CA GLU A 115 -18.83 -0.02 11.10
C GLU A 115 -18.75 1.09 10.05
N ALA A 116 -17.55 1.68 9.85
CA ALA A 116 -17.34 2.70 8.84
C ALA A 116 -17.68 2.20 7.43
N ALA A 117 -17.31 0.97 7.07
CA ALA A 117 -17.67 0.38 5.78
C ALA A 117 -19.19 0.25 5.58
N ARG A 118 -19.96 -0.01 6.65
CA ARG A 118 -21.43 -0.01 6.60
C ARG A 118 -21.99 1.39 6.29
N HIS A 119 -21.47 2.43 6.94
CA HIS A 119 -21.83 3.82 6.65
C HIS A 119 -21.53 4.18 5.20
N LEU A 120 -20.36 3.81 4.70
CA LEU A 120 -19.92 4.07 3.32
C LEU A 120 -20.79 3.40 2.25
N ARG A 121 -21.60 2.39 2.57
CA ARG A 121 -22.58 1.82 1.61
C ARG A 121 -23.61 2.83 1.15
N ALA A 122 -23.86 3.89 1.91
CA ALA A 122 -24.73 4.99 1.52
C ALA A 122 -24.07 6.03 0.60
N ALA A 123 -22.77 5.91 0.34
CA ALA A 123 -22.06 6.83 -0.54
C ALA A 123 -22.65 6.83 -1.94
N ARG A 124 -22.69 7.99 -2.57
CA ARG A 124 -23.02 8.11 -3.99
C ARG A 124 -21.88 7.58 -4.85
N MET A 125 -22.21 7.09 -6.04
CA MET A 125 -21.16 6.77 -7.01
C MET A 125 -20.48 8.06 -7.47
N PRO A 126 -19.12 8.09 -7.53
CA PRO A 126 -18.41 9.23 -8.12
C PRO A 126 -18.81 9.42 -9.58
N GLU A 127 -19.08 10.66 -9.97
CA GLU A 127 -19.41 11.03 -11.35
C GLU A 127 -18.16 11.38 -12.16
N SER A 128 -17.11 11.87 -11.48
CA SER A 128 -15.86 12.26 -12.12
C SER A 128 -15.05 11.04 -12.57
N GLU A 129 -14.50 11.13 -13.79
CA GLU A 129 -13.53 10.13 -14.25
C GLU A 129 -12.14 10.48 -13.72
N PRO A 130 -11.46 9.52 -13.04
CA PRO A 130 -10.12 9.76 -12.54
C PRO A 130 -9.13 9.84 -13.71
N PRO A 131 -8.15 10.78 -13.67
CA PRO A 131 -7.10 10.84 -14.68
C PRO A 131 -6.26 9.57 -14.68
N ALA A 132 -5.65 9.23 -15.82
CA ALA A 132 -4.65 8.18 -15.87
C ALA A 132 -3.40 8.67 -15.09
N LEU A 133 -3.06 7.96 -14.03
CA LEU A 133 -1.78 8.08 -13.35
C LEU A 133 -0.94 6.86 -13.69
N GLU A 134 0.34 7.07 -13.92
CA GLU A 134 1.30 6.01 -14.23
C GLU A 134 2.31 5.89 -13.09
N GLU A 135 2.67 4.65 -12.77
CA GLU A 135 3.82 4.36 -11.91
C GLU A 135 5.09 4.42 -12.75
N THR A 136 6.18 4.82 -12.14
CA THR A 136 7.45 4.99 -12.83
C THR A 136 8.51 4.00 -12.37
N ALA A 137 9.38 3.63 -13.30
CA ALA A 137 10.56 2.83 -13.07
C ALA A 137 11.79 3.62 -13.54
N HIS A 138 12.73 3.85 -12.64
CA HIS A 138 13.93 4.62 -12.92
C HIS A 138 15.18 3.74 -12.79
N LEU A 139 15.99 3.66 -13.84
CA LEU A 139 17.34 3.12 -13.76
C LEU A 139 18.23 4.16 -13.10
N ILE A 140 18.73 3.88 -11.90
CA ILE A 140 19.52 4.82 -11.10
C ILE A 140 21.02 4.66 -11.38
N ALA A 141 21.50 3.42 -11.47
CA ALA A 141 22.88 3.12 -11.76
C ALA A 141 23.01 1.89 -12.66
N SER A 142 23.92 1.96 -13.62
CA SER A 142 24.21 0.88 -14.55
C SER A 142 25.68 0.99 -14.98
N GLU A 143 26.55 0.20 -14.31
CA GLU A 143 27.97 0.09 -14.65
C GLU A 143 28.24 -1.25 -15.31
N PRO A 144 29.14 -1.34 -16.29
CA PRO A 144 29.49 -2.62 -16.92
C PRO A 144 29.98 -3.65 -15.89
N GLY A 145 29.36 -4.82 -15.87
CA GLY A 145 29.71 -5.92 -14.97
C GLY A 145 29.19 -5.80 -13.54
N ALA A 146 28.48 -4.73 -13.20
CA ALA A 146 27.82 -4.55 -11.89
C ALA A 146 26.30 -4.73 -11.98
N PRO A 147 25.63 -5.14 -10.90
CA PRO A 147 24.17 -5.16 -10.83
C PRO A 147 23.59 -3.75 -11.05
N ARG A 148 22.53 -3.66 -11.81
CA ARG A 148 21.81 -2.39 -12.00
C ARG A 148 21.03 -2.05 -10.74
N VAL A 149 20.84 -0.76 -10.50
CA VAL A 149 20.04 -0.23 -9.40
C VAL A 149 18.79 0.44 -9.97
N TRP A 150 17.62 -0.03 -9.55
CA TRP A 150 16.33 0.47 -9.99
C TRP A 150 15.54 1.09 -8.84
N ALA A 151 14.89 2.20 -9.09
CA ALA A 151 13.88 2.78 -8.21
C ALA A 151 12.50 2.63 -8.87
N LEU A 152 11.60 1.91 -8.22
CA LEU A 152 10.30 1.50 -8.74
C LEU A 152 9.20 2.01 -7.80
N ASP A 153 8.19 2.69 -8.31
CA ASP A 153 7.11 3.23 -7.47
C ASP A 153 6.31 2.11 -6.79
N SER A 154 6.22 0.94 -7.42
CA SER A 154 5.48 -0.19 -6.90
C SER A 154 6.17 -1.53 -7.17
N ALA A 155 5.91 -2.49 -6.28
CA ALA A 155 6.29 -3.89 -6.48
C ALA A 155 5.59 -4.55 -7.68
N SER A 156 4.52 -3.93 -8.22
CA SER A 156 3.86 -4.37 -9.44
C SER A 156 4.76 -4.26 -10.67
N LEU A 157 5.67 -3.27 -10.67
CA LEU A 157 6.62 -2.98 -11.73
C LEU A 157 7.83 -3.93 -11.75
N VAL A 158 8.01 -4.73 -10.69
CA VAL A 158 9.11 -5.71 -10.67
C VAL A 158 8.82 -6.83 -11.68
N GLY A 159 9.72 -7.02 -12.62
CA GLY A 159 9.61 -8.00 -13.72
C GLY A 159 10.91 -8.78 -13.96
N PRO A 160 10.94 -9.64 -14.99
CA PRO A 160 12.08 -10.50 -15.32
C PRO A 160 13.40 -9.74 -15.54
N GLU A 161 13.34 -8.50 -16.01
CA GLU A 161 14.49 -7.62 -16.24
C GLU A 161 15.24 -7.23 -14.97
N HIS A 162 14.61 -7.42 -13.80
CA HIS A 162 15.16 -7.14 -12.49
C HIS A 162 15.79 -8.36 -11.79
N VAL A 163 15.80 -9.54 -12.42
CA VAL A 163 16.47 -10.74 -11.87
C VAL A 163 17.95 -10.46 -11.68
N GLY A 164 18.48 -10.73 -10.47
CA GLY A 164 19.86 -10.45 -10.08
C GLY A 164 20.22 -8.97 -9.95
N GLN A 165 19.25 -8.07 -9.98
CA GLN A 165 19.44 -6.63 -9.86
C GLN A 165 19.09 -6.14 -8.44
N ILE A 166 19.38 -4.88 -8.14
CA ILE A 166 19.00 -4.19 -6.90
C ILE A 166 17.74 -3.36 -7.18
N VAL A 167 16.68 -3.58 -6.41
CA VAL A 167 15.41 -2.88 -6.55
C VAL A 167 15.03 -2.11 -5.28
N LEU A 168 14.81 -0.80 -5.42
CA LEU A 168 14.27 0.06 -4.37
C LEU A 168 12.82 0.36 -4.71
N VAL A 169 11.91 -0.09 -3.88
CA VAL A 169 10.47 -0.11 -4.18
C VAL A 169 9.71 0.82 -3.26
N GLY A 170 8.88 1.69 -3.81
CA GLY A 170 8.01 2.58 -3.03
C GLY A 170 6.89 1.85 -2.27
N SER A 171 6.61 0.59 -2.59
CA SER A 171 5.62 -0.22 -1.85
C SER A 171 6.06 -0.55 -0.43
N HIS A 172 5.07 -0.90 0.40
CA HIS A 172 5.31 -1.38 1.76
C HIS A 172 6.05 -2.73 1.81
N GLY A 173 6.81 -2.95 2.89
CA GLY A 173 7.54 -4.19 3.17
C GLY A 173 6.69 -5.32 3.76
N ALA A 174 5.37 -5.27 3.62
CA ALA A 174 4.47 -6.33 4.06
C ALA A 174 4.20 -7.36 2.96
N VAL A 175 4.12 -8.64 3.32
CA VAL A 175 3.58 -9.68 2.44
C VAL A 175 2.07 -9.52 2.30
N LEU A 176 1.53 -9.80 1.11
CA LEU A 176 0.09 -9.68 0.86
C LEU A 176 -0.65 -10.92 1.38
N GLY A 177 -1.68 -10.71 2.20
CA GLY A 177 -2.48 -11.78 2.78
C GLY A 177 -1.66 -12.79 3.60
N GLY A 178 -0.55 -12.35 4.19
CA GLY A 178 0.34 -13.19 4.99
C GLY A 178 1.06 -14.29 4.20
N ARG A 179 1.16 -14.21 2.86
CA ARG A 179 1.73 -15.25 1.99
C ARG A 179 3.20 -14.97 1.64
N PRO A 180 4.18 -15.70 2.21
CA PRO A 180 5.61 -15.47 2.00
C PRO A 180 6.05 -15.53 0.52
N GLU A 181 5.39 -16.37 -0.29
CA GLU A 181 5.65 -16.49 -1.74
C GLU A 181 5.31 -15.21 -2.52
N ALA A 182 4.47 -14.35 -1.96
CA ALA A 182 4.13 -13.04 -2.54
C ALA A 182 5.14 -11.94 -2.19
N ALA A 183 6.23 -12.25 -1.48
CA ALA A 183 7.20 -11.25 -1.03
C ALA A 183 7.89 -10.53 -2.20
N LEU A 184 8.30 -11.26 -3.24
CA LEU A 184 8.89 -10.72 -4.46
C LEU A 184 8.72 -11.73 -5.61
N LYS A 185 8.32 -11.24 -6.80
CA LYS A 185 8.00 -12.09 -7.95
C LYS A 185 9.23 -12.78 -8.57
N ILE A 186 10.42 -12.26 -8.33
CA ILE A 186 11.68 -12.70 -8.94
C ILE A 186 12.78 -12.83 -7.89
N ASP A 187 13.92 -13.41 -8.23
CA ASP A 187 15.12 -13.42 -7.40
C ASP A 187 15.99 -12.22 -7.74
N ALA A 188 15.77 -11.11 -7.04
CA ALA A 188 16.65 -9.95 -7.08
C ALA A 188 17.94 -10.23 -6.27
N LEU A 189 19.00 -9.48 -6.54
CA LEU A 189 20.19 -9.47 -5.67
C LEU A 189 19.86 -8.84 -4.32
N ALA A 190 19.16 -7.69 -4.35
CA ALA A 190 18.70 -7.02 -3.14
C ALA A 190 17.37 -6.28 -3.39
N ALA A 191 16.57 -6.12 -2.32
CA ALA A 191 15.30 -5.40 -2.37
C ALA A 191 15.12 -4.50 -1.15
N VAL A 192 14.69 -3.24 -1.40
CA VAL A 192 14.38 -2.26 -0.34
C VAL A 192 12.94 -1.81 -0.47
N TYR A 193 12.23 -1.70 0.66
CA TYR A 193 10.81 -1.32 0.73
C TYR A 193 10.58 -0.20 1.75
N ASN A 194 9.40 0.40 1.76
CA ASN A 194 8.95 1.28 2.83
C ASN A 194 8.39 0.44 3.99
N ASP A 195 8.75 0.75 5.24
CA ASP A 195 8.31 -0.02 6.41
C ASP A 195 6.86 0.26 6.82
N ALA A 196 6.20 1.22 6.17
CA ALA A 196 4.81 1.61 6.46
C ALA A 196 4.54 1.88 7.96
N GLY A 197 5.56 2.39 8.69
CA GLY A 197 5.51 2.61 10.13
C GLY A 197 5.72 1.34 10.97
N ILE A 198 6.17 0.24 10.33
CA ILE A 198 6.27 -1.12 10.89
C ILE A 198 4.89 -1.71 11.21
N GLY A 199 4.07 -1.00 12.01
CA GLY A 199 2.69 -1.35 12.32
C GLY A 199 2.52 -2.55 13.24
N ILE A 200 1.25 -2.88 13.49
CA ILE A 200 0.89 -4.01 14.36
C ILE A 200 1.46 -5.32 13.80
N ASP A 201 1.91 -6.19 14.71
CA ASP A 201 2.50 -7.50 14.39
C ASP A 201 3.72 -7.40 13.45
N GLU A 202 4.42 -6.24 13.42
CA GLU A 202 5.54 -5.96 12.51
C GLU A 202 5.19 -6.19 11.03
N ALA A 203 3.91 -6.00 10.66
CA ALA A 203 3.41 -6.32 9.33
C ALA A 203 4.18 -5.60 8.22
N GLY A 204 4.54 -4.32 8.42
CA GLY A 204 5.25 -3.51 7.44
C GLY A 204 6.65 -3.99 7.06
N VAL A 205 7.21 -4.95 7.80
CA VAL A 205 8.54 -5.53 7.54
C VAL A 205 8.49 -7.05 7.30
N SER A 206 7.31 -7.62 7.16
CA SER A 206 7.12 -9.08 7.05
C SER A 206 7.69 -9.72 5.77
N ARG A 207 8.07 -8.93 4.75
CA ARG A 207 8.84 -9.43 3.60
C ARG A 207 10.27 -9.83 3.96
N LEU A 208 10.87 -9.22 4.98
CA LEU A 208 12.28 -9.44 5.31
C LEU A 208 12.60 -10.91 5.61
N PRO A 209 11.88 -11.60 6.53
CA PRO A 209 12.16 -13.03 6.76
C PRO A 209 11.81 -13.91 5.54
N ALA A 210 10.80 -13.55 4.75
CA ALA A 210 10.45 -14.30 3.55
C ALA A 210 11.53 -14.20 2.45
N LEU A 211 12.18 -13.04 2.30
CA LEU A 211 13.30 -12.82 1.38
C LEU A 211 14.60 -13.42 1.91
N ASP A 212 14.80 -13.38 3.22
CA ASP A 212 15.94 -14.03 3.89
C ASP A 212 15.98 -15.54 3.61
N ALA A 213 14.83 -16.20 3.71
CA ALA A 213 14.69 -17.63 3.38
C ALA A 213 15.02 -17.96 1.91
N ARG A 214 15.02 -16.96 1.01
CA ARG A 214 15.42 -17.08 -0.41
C ARG A 214 16.86 -16.63 -0.66
N GLY A 215 17.61 -16.22 0.38
CA GLY A 215 18.97 -15.67 0.24
C GLY A 215 19.01 -14.32 -0.48
N ILE A 216 17.90 -13.56 -0.46
CA ILE A 216 17.81 -12.22 -1.05
C ILE A 216 18.09 -11.20 0.03
N ALA A 217 19.13 -10.38 -0.14
CA ALA A 217 19.41 -9.27 0.76
C ALA A 217 18.23 -8.28 0.76
N ALA A 218 17.67 -7.97 1.93
CA ALA A 218 16.52 -7.10 1.98
C ALA A 218 16.54 -6.12 3.16
N ALA A 219 16.01 -4.92 2.92
CA ALA A 219 15.90 -3.87 3.91
C ALA A 219 14.56 -3.13 3.78
N THR A 220 14.23 -2.38 4.83
CA THR A 220 13.18 -1.37 4.77
C THR A 220 13.73 0.00 5.15
N VAL A 221 13.09 1.05 4.61
CA VAL A 221 13.30 2.44 5.01
C VAL A 221 12.12 2.91 5.85
N ALA A 222 12.39 3.77 6.83
CA ALA A 222 11.38 4.32 7.71
C ALA A 222 10.35 5.16 6.92
N ALA A 223 9.06 4.92 7.15
CA ALA A 223 7.97 5.68 6.52
C ALA A 223 8.11 7.19 6.69
N ALA A 224 8.62 7.63 7.85
CA ALA A 224 8.88 9.05 8.14
C ALA A 224 9.97 9.65 7.23
N SER A 225 10.86 8.84 6.66
CA SER A 225 11.98 9.30 5.82
C SER A 225 11.66 9.30 4.33
N ALA A 226 10.84 8.37 3.85
CA ALA A 226 10.54 8.20 2.43
C ALA A 226 9.02 8.16 2.18
N ARG A 227 8.58 8.77 1.06
CA ARG A 227 7.17 8.70 0.64
C ARG A 227 6.83 7.29 0.17
N ILE A 228 5.82 6.69 0.77
CA ILE A 228 5.27 5.42 0.27
C ILE A 228 4.64 5.63 -1.12
N GLY A 229 4.84 4.68 -2.04
CA GLY A 229 4.42 4.80 -3.44
C GLY A 229 5.38 5.57 -4.33
N ASP A 230 6.62 5.87 -3.86
CA ASP A 230 7.62 6.66 -4.58
C ASP A 230 9.00 5.98 -4.45
N GLY A 231 9.41 5.29 -5.51
CA GLY A 231 10.70 4.58 -5.56
C GLY A 231 11.90 5.53 -5.49
N LEU A 232 11.80 6.72 -6.12
CA LEU A 232 12.86 7.72 -6.04
C LEU A 232 13.00 8.30 -4.63
N SER A 233 11.91 8.49 -3.91
CA SER A 233 11.96 8.90 -2.50
C SER A 233 12.58 7.80 -1.63
N THR A 234 12.27 6.53 -1.89
CA THR A 234 12.93 5.39 -1.23
C THR A 234 14.45 5.45 -1.42
N TYR A 235 14.91 5.73 -2.64
CA TYR A 235 16.33 5.85 -2.96
C TYR A 235 17.01 7.08 -2.35
N ARG A 236 16.40 8.27 -2.49
CA ARG A 236 17.05 9.55 -2.16
C ARG A 236 16.97 9.94 -0.69
N ASP A 237 15.83 9.61 -0.09
CA ASP A 237 15.42 10.14 1.21
C ASP A 237 15.40 9.04 2.29
N GLY A 238 15.34 7.77 1.87
CA GLY A 238 15.10 6.63 2.74
C GLY A 238 16.22 6.44 3.77
N VAL A 239 15.83 6.40 5.05
CA VAL A 239 16.70 6.01 6.17
C VAL A 239 16.35 4.57 6.54
N LEU A 240 17.33 3.67 6.55
CA LEU A 240 17.13 2.26 6.87
C LEU A 240 16.48 2.10 8.25
N SER A 241 15.44 1.28 8.34
CA SER A 241 14.74 0.95 9.58
C SER A 241 14.98 -0.49 10.03
N ARG A 242 14.99 -1.44 9.09
CA ARG A 242 15.26 -2.86 9.35
C ARG A 242 16.04 -3.48 8.18
N VAL A 243 16.81 -4.52 8.49
CA VAL A 243 17.50 -5.38 7.49
C VAL A 243 17.26 -6.84 7.84
N ASN A 244 17.32 -7.74 6.86
CA ASN A 244 17.34 -9.18 7.12
C ASN A 244 18.77 -9.70 7.35
N ALA A 245 18.94 -10.98 7.73
CA ALA A 245 20.25 -11.55 8.03
C ALA A 245 21.15 -11.59 6.79
N THR A 246 20.60 -11.88 5.61
CA THR A 246 21.34 -11.90 4.34
C THR A 246 21.92 -10.50 4.00
N ALA A 247 21.24 -9.41 4.33
CA ALA A 247 21.74 -8.05 4.10
C ALA A 247 22.73 -7.59 5.17
N ALA A 248 22.72 -8.22 6.36
CA ALA A 248 23.61 -7.89 7.46
C ALA A 248 24.94 -8.65 7.40
N ALA A 249 25.06 -9.70 6.57
CA ALA A 249 26.26 -10.53 6.38
C ALA A 249 27.26 -9.89 5.43
#